data_1c3b4783701311ec314feaa1a19212a5
#
_entry.id   1c3b4783701311ec314feaa1a19212a5
#
_cell.length_a   1.000
_cell.length_b   1.000
_cell.length_c   1.000
_cell.angle_alpha   90.00
_cell.angle_beta   90.00
_cell.angle_gamma   90.00
#
_symmetry.space_group_name_H-M   'P 1'
#
loop_
_entity.id
_entity.type
_entity.pdbx_description
1 polymer ?
#
loop_
_entity_poly.entity_id
_entity_poly.type
_entity_poly.pdbx_seq_one_letter_code
_entity_poly.pdbx_strand_id
1 'polypeptide(L)'
;MNGASVFLAGALVSAAWLMPAATAQPACVAANASVPPGANTADRSAPFFIDTAGLDFSTAPPTRDPANAGYPRATELPDGTLPPVGAEGNFIIGPNHRPAPETVAQDNVPRGTIHTFTITSGDSVIYNPGIVRDDPPNCRNGSVYTAETAPGDKSNLVFATSHPGTWTRTIDVYVPAGYVPGSEAPFIVFGDGGATGAYPGRDLFTILDNLIQQRRVPPMIAIGIGAGGQDAQGSERGREYDAVSGAYAQWVEREVLPLVEQNVGAKLTRNPDGRATMGISSSGAAAFTMAWSHPELYQRVLAYSPTMVNQQWPHDTALRGGAWEYHANWPGPTGPNLNVAVNVVTPSEAPAGTPLIPNSPPKPIRFWFEVGDQDLFYPNPVMADGMHDWALADEGMAKVLAAKGYRYQFVFARNAKHVDRPTVAQTLPSALEWLWKGCSIQ
;
A
#
# COMPACT_ATOMS: atom_id res chain seq x y z
N MET A 1 -76.47 -45.88 0.37
CA MET A 1 -75.28 -46.79 0.39
C MET A 1 -74.11 -45.97 0.85
N ASN A 2 -73.67 -46.22 2.07
CA ASN A 2 -72.75 -45.36 2.84
C ASN A 2 -71.29 -45.62 2.46
N GLY A 3 -70.63 -44.59 2.09
CA GLY A 3 -69.17 -44.60 1.92
C GLY A 3 -68.48 -43.82 3.03
N ALA A 4 -67.78 -44.52 3.92
CA ALA A 4 -67.08 -43.95 5.05
C ALA A 4 -65.67 -43.49 4.57
N SER A 5 -65.39 -42.22 4.78
CA SER A 5 -64.01 -41.63 4.56
C SER A 5 -63.23 -41.77 5.85
N VAL A 6 -62.09 -42.46 5.74
CA VAL A 6 -61.12 -42.58 6.83
C VAL A 6 -60.10 -41.41 6.69
N PHE A 7 -60.07 -40.54 7.71
CA PHE A 7 -58.99 -39.50 7.84
C PHE A 7 -57.83 -40.15 8.55
N LEU A 8 -56.66 -40.22 7.80
CA LEU A 8 -55.37 -40.48 8.42
C LEU A 8 -54.78 -39.15 8.95
N ALA A 9 -54.65 -39.07 10.27
CA ALA A 9 -53.92 -37.98 10.91
C ALA A 9 -52.39 -38.25 10.82
N GLY A 10 -51.71 -37.54 9.97
CA GLY A 10 -50.26 -37.55 9.90
C GLY A 10 -49.63 -36.65 11.00
N ALA A 11 -48.93 -37.25 11.94
CA ALA A 11 -48.17 -36.54 12.94
C ALA A 11 -46.91 -35.94 12.30
N LEU A 12 -46.85 -34.61 12.20
CA LEU A 12 -45.64 -33.84 11.84
C LEU A 12 -44.70 -33.85 13.02
N VAL A 13 -43.62 -34.63 12.95
CA VAL A 13 -42.48 -34.57 13.86
C VAL A 13 -41.63 -33.38 13.43
N SER A 14 -41.73 -32.28 14.14
CA SER A 14 -40.84 -31.12 13.99
C SER A 14 -39.45 -31.50 14.50
N ALA A 15 -38.53 -31.81 13.59
CA ALA A 15 -37.13 -31.91 13.93
C ALA A 15 -36.58 -30.49 14.21
N ALA A 16 -36.47 -30.16 15.50
CA ALA A 16 -35.73 -28.96 15.92
C ALA A 16 -34.24 -29.18 15.62
N TRP A 17 -33.75 -28.50 14.60
CA TRP A 17 -32.32 -28.40 14.35
C TRP A 17 -31.73 -27.58 15.49
N LEU A 18 -31.00 -28.25 16.39
CA LEU A 18 -30.13 -27.61 17.36
C LEU A 18 -28.99 -26.97 16.53
N MET A 19 -29.13 -25.67 16.27
CA MET A 19 -27.99 -24.90 15.79
C MET A 19 -26.88 -25.01 16.86
N PRO A 20 -25.62 -25.35 16.47
CA PRO A 20 -24.54 -25.29 17.42
C PRO A 20 -24.50 -23.85 17.96
N ALA A 21 -24.41 -23.72 19.29
CA ALA A 21 -24.21 -22.43 19.93
C ALA A 21 -22.98 -21.78 19.26
N ALA A 22 -23.19 -20.58 18.70
CA ALA A 22 -22.09 -19.80 18.20
C ALA A 22 -21.09 -19.68 19.35
N THR A 23 -19.94 -20.27 19.22
CA THR A 23 -18.83 -20.07 20.15
C THR A 23 -18.59 -18.56 20.17
N ALA A 24 -18.81 -17.94 21.33
CA ALA A 24 -18.52 -16.53 21.50
C ALA A 24 -17.07 -16.31 21.05
N GLN A 25 -16.88 -15.47 20.03
CA GLN A 25 -15.53 -15.07 19.65
C GLN A 25 -14.82 -14.50 20.87
N PRO A 26 -13.54 -14.84 21.07
CA PRO A 26 -12.80 -14.27 22.18
C PRO A 26 -12.90 -12.74 22.08
N ALA A 27 -13.29 -12.11 23.20
CA ALA A 27 -13.37 -10.67 23.27
C ALA A 27 -11.98 -10.08 22.97
N CYS A 28 -11.95 -9.06 22.14
CA CYS A 28 -10.72 -8.31 21.91
C CYS A 28 -10.20 -7.77 23.26
N VAL A 29 -8.90 -7.85 23.46
CA VAL A 29 -8.28 -7.28 24.66
C VAL A 29 -8.29 -5.76 24.51
N ALA A 30 -9.05 -5.06 25.33
CA ALA A 30 -9.06 -3.62 25.35
C ALA A 30 -7.71 -3.09 25.83
N ALA A 31 -7.23 -2.01 25.21
CA ALA A 31 -6.05 -1.32 25.67
C ALA A 31 -6.25 -0.76 27.10
N ASN A 32 -5.21 -0.83 27.91
CA ASN A 32 -5.22 -0.15 29.20
C ASN A 32 -5.24 1.37 29.01
N ALA A 33 -5.90 2.06 29.91
CA ALA A 33 -6.03 3.52 29.88
C ALA A 33 -4.70 4.27 30.03
N SER A 34 -3.63 3.60 30.44
CA SER A 34 -2.32 4.19 30.61
C SER A 34 -1.23 3.21 30.21
N VAL A 35 -0.16 3.74 29.66
CA VAL A 35 1.05 2.95 29.38
C VAL A 35 1.67 2.54 30.71
N PRO A 36 1.88 1.26 30.97
CA PRO A 36 2.58 0.81 32.17
C PRO A 36 4.00 1.37 32.20
N PRO A 37 4.51 1.75 33.38
CA PRO A 37 5.92 2.15 33.52
C PRO A 37 6.86 1.07 32.97
N GLY A 38 7.76 1.48 32.06
CA GLY A 38 8.73 0.56 31.44
C GLY A 38 8.15 -0.33 30.34
N ALA A 39 6.92 -0.06 29.84
CA ALA A 39 6.38 -0.78 28.71
C ALA A 39 7.29 -0.63 27.49
N ASN A 40 7.60 -1.75 26.85
CA ASN A 40 8.36 -1.76 25.61
C ASN A 40 7.40 -1.55 24.43
N THR A 41 7.45 -0.40 23.81
CA THR A 41 6.63 -0.06 22.64
C THR A 41 7.27 -0.54 21.32
N ALA A 42 8.49 -1.02 21.37
CA ALA A 42 9.22 -1.54 20.20
C ALA A 42 9.11 -3.05 20.04
N ASP A 43 8.76 -3.79 21.09
CA ASP A 43 8.64 -5.25 21.03
C ASP A 43 7.34 -5.64 20.31
N ARG A 44 7.47 -6.12 19.09
CA ARG A 44 6.35 -6.58 18.25
C ARG A 44 5.85 -7.97 18.61
N SER A 45 6.56 -8.71 19.44
CA SER A 45 6.15 -10.04 19.94
C SER A 45 5.28 -9.97 21.19
N ALA A 46 5.12 -8.80 21.79
CA ALA A 46 4.36 -8.56 23.00
C ALA A 46 3.30 -7.46 22.81
N PRO A 47 2.25 -7.41 23.64
CA PRO A 47 1.31 -6.30 23.65
C PRO A 47 2.02 -4.97 23.84
N PHE A 48 1.64 -3.97 23.07
CA PHE A 48 2.17 -2.62 23.23
C PHE A 48 1.06 -1.63 23.59
N PHE A 49 1.43 -0.47 24.08
CA PHE A 49 0.51 0.55 24.56
C PHE A 49 0.76 1.86 23.85
N ILE A 50 -0.32 2.57 23.55
CA ILE A 50 -0.30 3.93 23.04
C ILE A 50 -0.96 4.83 24.05
N ASP A 51 -0.27 5.89 24.46
CA ASP A 51 -0.90 6.96 25.23
C ASP A 51 -1.64 7.88 24.26
N THR A 52 -2.96 7.92 24.37
CA THR A 52 -3.82 8.76 23.56
C THR A 52 -4.22 10.05 24.27
N ALA A 53 -3.64 10.33 25.47
CA ALA A 53 -3.93 11.57 26.17
C ALA A 53 -3.47 12.79 25.36
N GLY A 54 -4.37 13.75 25.19
CA GLY A 54 -4.09 14.96 24.42
C GLY A 54 -4.19 14.83 22.90
N LEU A 55 -4.52 13.66 22.37
CA LEU A 55 -4.83 13.52 20.95
C LEU A 55 -6.22 14.06 20.62
N ASP A 56 -6.33 14.76 19.50
CA ASP A 56 -7.61 15.23 18.95
C ASP A 56 -8.14 14.22 17.93
N PHE A 57 -9.32 13.70 18.19
CA PHE A 57 -10.00 12.72 17.32
C PHE A 57 -11.08 13.37 16.46
N SER A 58 -11.22 14.70 16.49
CA SER A 58 -12.30 15.43 15.81
C SER A 58 -11.87 16.08 14.50
N THR A 59 -10.78 15.66 13.91
CA THR A 59 -10.26 16.25 12.66
C THR A 59 -11.21 16.02 11.49
N ALA A 60 -11.43 17.05 10.68
CA ALA A 60 -12.16 16.95 9.42
C ALA A 60 -11.18 16.69 8.26
N PRO A 61 -11.60 15.95 7.23
CA PRO A 61 -10.79 15.77 6.02
C PRO A 61 -10.41 17.12 5.41
N PRO A 62 -9.20 17.26 4.84
CA PRO A 62 -8.76 18.51 4.23
C PRO A 62 -9.60 18.83 2.99
N THR A 63 -9.98 20.11 2.84
CA THR A 63 -10.59 20.61 1.61
C THR A 63 -9.49 21.16 0.72
N ARG A 64 -9.21 20.47 -0.40
CA ARG A 64 -8.18 20.86 -1.33
C ARG A 64 -8.64 22.04 -2.21
N ASP A 65 -7.94 23.17 -2.09
CA ASP A 65 -8.06 24.32 -2.96
C ASP A 65 -6.71 24.54 -3.69
N PRO A 66 -6.69 24.70 -5.02
CA PRO A 66 -5.47 24.92 -5.79
C PRO A 66 -4.65 26.14 -5.33
N ALA A 67 -5.33 27.15 -4.80
CA ALA A 67 -4.72 28.38 -4.33
C ALA A 67 -4.40 28.40 -2.82
N ASN A 68 -4.74 27.34 -2.07
CA ASN A 68 -4.50 27.28 -0.63
C ASN A 68 -3.00 27.18 -0.35
N ALA A 69 -2.46 28.14 0.40
CA ALA A 69 -1.05 28.21 0.76
C ALA A 69 -0.58 27.04 1.65
N GLY A 70 -1.49 26.29 2.29
CA GLY A 70 -1.18 25.10 3.07
C GLY A 70 -0.78 23.89 2.21
N TYR A 71 -1.17 23.89 0.94
CA TYR A 71 -0.94 22.80 -0.02
C TYR A 71 0.07 23.21 -1.12
N PRO A 72 0.72 22.26 -1.79
CA PRO A 72 1.47 22.54 -3.00
C PRO A 72 0.55 23.19 -4.04
N ARG A 73 1.04 24.22 -4.74
CA ARG A 73 0.26 24.82 -5.82
C ARG A 73 -0.06 23.79 -6.88
N ALA A 74 -1.33 23.70 -7.28
CA ALA A 74 -1.79 22.72 -8.24
C ALA A 74 -2.58 23.35 -9.39
N THR A 75 -2.60 22.68 -10.53
CA THR A 75 -3.46 23.02 -11.66
C THR A 75 -4.74 22.19 -11.60
N GLU A 76 -5.88 22.81 -11.38
CA GLU A 76 -7.16 22.12 -11.49
C GLU A 76 -7.55 22.00 -12.96
N LEU A 77 -7.84 20.76 -13.36
CA LEU A 77 -8.18 20.42 -14.74
C LEU A 77 -9.70 20.37 -14.92
N PRO A 78 -10.19 20.63 -16.14
CA PRO A 78 -11.60 20.40 -16.44
C PRO A 78 -12.01 18.97 -16.15
N ASP A 79 -13.23 18.79 -15.65
CA ASP A 79 -13.76 17.47 -15.31
C ASP A 79 -13.64 16.46 -16.46
N GLY A 80 -13.26 15.25 -16.13
CA GLY A 80 -13.04 14.17 -17.10
C GLY A 80 -11.73 14.27 -17.89
N THR A 81 -10.86 15.26 -17.60
CA THR A 81 -9.55 15.39 -18.24
C THR A 81 -8.42 14.97 -17.32
N LEU A 82 -7.27 14.63 -17.90
CA LEU A 82 -6.08 14.16 -17.22
C LEU A 82 -4.90 15.09 -17.47
N PRO A 83 -3.88 15.10 -16.57
CA PRO A 83 -2.64 15.80 -16.83
C PRO A 83 -2.01 15.36 -18.14
N PRO A 84 -1.40 16.27 -18.91
CA PRO A 84 -0.61 15.86 -20.06
C PRO A 84 0.49 14.87 -19.67
N VAL A 85 0.69 13.82 -20.46
CA VAL A 85 1.68 12.76 -20.19
C VAL A 85 3.11 13.28 -20.01
N GLY A 86 3.41 14.48 -20.49
CA GLY A 86 4.72 15.07 -20.29
C GLY A 86 4.82 16.05 -19.14
N ALA A 87 3.71 16.34 -18.48
CA ALA A 87 3.67 17.34 -17.42
C ALA A 87 4.21 16.81 -16.09
N GLU A 88 4.83 17.68 -15.34
CA GLU A 88 5.32 17.44 -13.98
C GLU A 88 4.65 18.42 -13.01
N GLY A 89 4.59 18.06 -11.73
CA GLY A 89 3.97 18.89 -10.69
C GLY A 89 2.64 18.37 -10.20
N ASN A 90 1.78 19.28 -9.73
CA ASN A 90 0.56 18.96 -9.00
C ASN A 90 -0.68 19.27 -9.82
N PHE A 91 -1.59 18.32 -9.89
CA PHE A 91 -2.84 18.42 -10.65
C PHE A 91 -4.02 17.98 -9.79
N ILE A 92 -5.18 18.62 -10.03
CA ILE A 92 -6.46 18.21 -9.45
C ILE A 92 -7.36 17.75 -10.59
N ILE A 93 -7.94 16.56 -10.46
CA ILE A 93 -8.85 15.95 -11.44
C ILE A 93 -10.20 15.59 -10.83
N GLY A 94 -11.17 15.29 -11.65
CA GLY A 94 -12.51 14.84 -11.24
C GLY A 94 -13.53 16.01 -11.22
N PRO A 95 -14.74 15.76 -10.66
CA PRO A 95 -15.15 14.61 -9.82
C PRO A 95 -15.65 13.37 -10.57
N ASN A 96 -15.68 13.37 -11.90
CA ASN A 96 -16.15 12.23 -12.67
C ASN A 96 -14.98 11.41 -13.24
N HIS A 97 -14.90 10.15 -12.85
CA HIS A 97 -13.83 9.24 -13.27
C HIS A 97 -14.37 8.19 -14.24
N ARG A 98 -14.06 8.36 -15.52
CA ARG A 98 -14.45 7.41 -16.56
C ARG A 98 -13.29 6.49 -16.89
N PRO A 99 -13.49 5.16 -16.91
CA PRO A 99 -12.43 4.22 -17.27
C PRO A 99 -11.84 4.57 -18.64
N ALA A 100 -10.52 4.52 -18.74
CA ALA A 100 -9.83 4.68 -20.00
C ALA A 100 -10.10 3.47 -20.94
N PRO A 101 -10.12 3.66 -22.26
CA PRO A 101 -10.40 2.56 -23.20
C PRO A 101 -9.39 1.41 -23.11
N GLU A 102 -8.19 1.68 -22.64
CA GLU A 102 -7.13 0.67 -22.47
C GLU A 102 -7.40 -0.32 -21.33
N THR A 103 -8.37 -0.04 -20.47
CA THR A 103 -8.78 -0.97 -19.39
C THR A 103 -9.56 -2.17 -19.91
N VAL A 104 -10.04 -2.09 -21.12
CA VAL A 104 -10.81 -3.14 -21.78
C VAL A 104 -9.95 -3.84 -22.84
N ALA A 105 -9.98 -5.18 -22.85
CA ALA A 105 -9.29 -5.95 -23.87
C ALA A 105 -9.82 -5.60 -25.27
N GLN A 106 -8.93 -5.20 -26.17
CA GLN A 106 -9.28 -4.80 -27.53
C GLN A 106 -9.11 -5.97 -28.49
N ASP A 107 -9.98 -6.05 -29.47
CA ASP A 107 -9.84 -7.02 -30.56
C ASP A 107 -8.57 -6.73 -31.35
N ASN A 108 -7.89 -7.77 -31.82
CA ASN A 108 -6.63 -7.69 -32.55
C ASN A 108 -5.40 -7.16 -31.77
N VAL A 109 -5.49 -6.98 -30.47
CA VAL A 109 -4.33 -6.73 -29.62
C VAL A 109 -3.78 -8.07 -29.11
N PRO A 110 -2.53 -8.43 -29.43
CA PRO A 110 -1.91 -9.65 -28.92
C PRO A 110 -1.82 -9.60 -27.40
N ARG A 111 -2.22 -10.67 -26.74
CA ARG A 111 -2.18 -10.79 -25.28
C ARG A 111 -0.88 -11.43 -24.81
N GLY A 112 -0.31 -10.86 -23.76
CA GLY A 112 0.80 -11.48 -23.05
C GLY A 112 0.40 -12.77 -22.33
N THR A 113 1.39 -13.53 -21.92
CA THR A 113 1.23 -14.76 -21.15
C THR A 113 1.47 -14.48 -19.66
N ILE A 114 0.64 -15.08 -18.81
CA ILE A 114 0.79 -14.98 -17.36
C ILE A 114 1.34 -16.33 -16.86
N HIS A 115 2.46 -16.28 -16.16
CA HIS A 115 3.05 -17.40 -15.47
C HIS A 115 2.87 -17.20 -13.98
N THR A 116 2.42 -18.23 -13.27
CA THR A 116 2.15 -18.18 -11.83
C THR A 116 2.96 -19.24 -11.10
N PHE A 117 3.62 -18.85 -10.03
CA PHE A 117 4.27 -19.76 -9.10
C PHE A 117 4.16 -19.24 -7.65
N THR A 118 4.49 -20.09 -6.71
CA THR A 118 4.45 -19.73 -5.27
C THR A 118 5.84 -19.80 -4.67
N ILE A 119 6.06 -18.94 -3.67
CA ILE A 119 7.22 -18.99 -2.77
C ILE A 119 6.73 -19.01 -1.33
N THR A 120 7.54 -19.57 -0.45
CA THR A 120 7.23 -19.70 0.96
C THR A 120 8.31 -19.04 1.83
N SER A 121 7.99 -18.78 3.09
CA SER A 121 9.00 -18.28 4.05
C SER A 121 10.20 -19.21 4.19
N GLY A 122 10.03 -20.52 3.96
CA GLY A 122 11.13 -21.51 3.99
C GLY A 122 12.16 -21.29 2.88
N ASP A 123 11.76 -20.65 1.78
CA ASP A 123 12.63 -20.33 0.65
C ASP A 123 13.32 -18.96 0.81
N SER A 124 12.99 -18.21 1.86
CA SER A 124 13.51 -16.86 2.09
C SER A 124 14.61 -16.87 3.15
N VAL A 125 15.62 -16.05 2.93
CA VAL A 125 16.66 -15.74 3.94
C VAL A 125 16.31 -14.45 4.68
N ILE A 126 15.70 -13.47 3.98
CA ILE A 126 15.43 -12.13 4.53
C ILE A 126 14.17 -12.14 5.40
N TYR A 127 13.13 -12.88 4.98
CA TYR A 127 11.84 -12.94 5.66
C TYR A 127 11.51 -14.34 6.23
N ASN A 128 12.52 -14.98 6.83
CA ASN A 128 12.37 -16.25 7.54
C ASN A 128 12.96 -16.15 8.95
N PRO A 129 12.16 -16.37 10.03
CA PRO A 129 10.72 -16.60 9.97
C PRO A 129 9.95 -15.35 9.57
N GLY A 130 8.76 -15.55 8.99
CA GLY A 130 7.76 -14.49 8.85
C GLY A 130 7.16 -14.13 10.20
N ILE A 131 6.27 -13.11 10.21
CA ILE A 131 5.48 -12.76 11.38
C ILE A 131 3.99 -12.89 11.07
N VAL A 132 3.26 -13.41 12.06
CA VAL A 132 1.80 -13.58 12.00
C VAL A 132 1.16 -12.74 13.10
N ARG A 133 0.13 -12.01 12.76
CA ARG A 133 -0.65 -11.24 13.71
C ARG A 133 -1.59 -12.14 14.50
N ASP A 134 -1.69 -11.94 15.81
CA ASP A 134 -2.43 -12.80 16.73
C ASP A 134 -3.90 -12.41 16.90
N ASP A 135 -4.27 -11.19 16.57
CA ASP A 135 -5.62 -10.70 16.82
C ASP A 135 -6.67 -11.40 15.93
N PRO A 136 -7.84 -11.69 16.47
CA PRO A 136 -8.98 -12.13 15.68
C PRO A 136 -9.30 -11.11 14.58
N PRO A 137 -9.88 -11.53 13.43
CA PRO A 137 -10.17 -10.64 12.29
C PRO A 137 -10.98 -9.38 12.64
N ASN A 138 -11.82 -9.44 13.67
CA ASN A 138 -12.64 -8.32 14.14
C ASN A 138 -11.96 -7.46 15.20
N CYS A 139 -10.76 -7.78 15.62
CA CYS A 139 -10.01 -7.03 16.63
C CYS A 139 -8.94 -6.13 15.99
N ARG A 140 -9.15 -5.74 14.75
CA ARG A 140 -8.30 -4.75 14.08
C ARG A 140 -8.57 -3.37 14.64
N ASN A 141 -7.53 -2.58 14.78
CA ASN A 141 -7.64 -1.21 15.26
C ASN A 141 -8.74 -0.42 14.55
N GLY A 142 -8.76 -0.42 13.22
CA GLY A 142 -9.75 0.29 12.44
C GLY A 142 -11.16 -0.28 12.50
N SER A 143 -11.35 -1.53 12.92
CA SER A 143 -12.69 -2.15 13.00
C SER A 143 -13.39 -1.96 14.33
N VAL A 144 -12.66 -1.57 15.37
CA VAL A 144 -13.23 -1.35 16.72
C VAL A 144 -13.62 0.10 16.95
N TYR A 145 -13.04 1.02 16.19
CA TYR A 145 -13.40 2.41 16.28
C TYR A 145 -14.69 2.70 15.51
N THR A 146 -15.66 3.27 16.20
CA THR A 146 -16.93 3.72 15.60
C THR A 146 -17.09 5.22 15.82
N ALA A 147 -17.95 5.84 15.01
CA ALA A 147 -18.28 7.25 15.18
C ALA A 147 -18.95 7.58 16.53
N GLU A 148 -19.50 6.57 17.19
CA GLU A 148 -20.12 6.71 18.51
C GLU A 148 -19.10 6.70 19.65
N THR A 149 -17.85 6.32 19.37
CA THR A 149 -16.79 6.40 20.38
C THR A 149 -16.47 7.85 20.67
N ALA A 150 -16.64 8.24 21.93
CA ALA A 150 -16.37 9.61 22.35
C ALA A 150 -14.87 9.93 22.19
N PRO A 151 -14.50 11.15 21.82
CA PRO A 151 -13.11 11.58 21.78
C PRO A 151 -12.39 11.30 23.10
N GLY A 152 -11.23 10.65 23.02
CA GLY A 152 -10.46 10.23 24.19
C GLY A 152 -10.95 8.98 24.91
N ASP A 153 -12.04 8.34 24.46
CA ASP A 153 -12.46 7.04 24.96
C ASP A 153 -11.49 5.95 24.47
N LYS A 154 -10.79 5.33 25.39
CA LYS A 154 -9.80 4.29 25.13
C LYS A 154 -10.36 2.87 25.22
N SER A 155 -11.63 2.72 25.56
CA SER A 155 -12.25 1.40 25.81
C SER A 155 -12.29 0.53 24.56
N ASN A 156 -12.29 1.14 23.38
CA ASN A 156 -12.35 0.46 22.08
C ASN A 156 -10.97 0.32 21.40
N LEU A 157 -9.89 0.76 22.06
CA LEU A 157 -8.55 0.57 21.51
C LEU A 157 -8.12 -0.88 21.68
N VAL A 158 -7.68 -1.48 20.59
CA VAL A 158 -7.22 -2.87 20.55
C VAL A 158 -5.80 -2.91 20.00
N PHE A 159 -4.95 -3.69 20.66
CA PHE A 159 -3.56 -3.89 20.26
C PHE A 159 -3.38 -5.34 19.84
N ALA A 160 -2.83 -5.52 18.67
CA ALA A 160 -2.42 -6.83 18.20
C ALA A 160 -1.02 -7.17 18.69
N THR A 161 -0.84 -8.44 19.04
CA THR A 161 0.49 -9.04 19.18
C THR A 161 0.86 -9.75 17.88
N SER A 162 2.12 -10.15 17.74
CA SER A 162 2.60 -10.93 16.63
C SER A 162 3.53 -12.02 17.13
N HIS A 163 3.60 -13.13 16.40
CA HIS A 163 4.52 -14.21 16.67
C HIS A 163 5.24 -14.66 15.37
N PRO A 164 6.40 -15.31 15.46
CA PRO A 164 7.04 -15.91 14.30
C PRO A 164 6.13 -16.95 13.64
N GLY A 165 6.03 -16.92 12.31
CA GLY A 165 5.17 -17.83 11.56
C GLY A 165 5.64 -18.01 10.13
N THR A 166 4.89 -18.79 9.39
CA THR A 166 5.16 -19.04 7.97
C THR A 166 4.21 -18.22 7.09
N TRP A 167 4.69 -17.86 5.90
CA TRP A 167 3.87 -17.28 4.86
C TRP A 167 4.05 -18.05 3.55
N THR A 168 3.04 -17.98 2.71
CA THR A 168 3.07 -18.41 1.30
C THR A 168 2.50 -17.29 0.47
N ARG A 169 3.12 -16.98 -0.66
CA ARG A 169 2.64 -15.97 -1.58
C ARG A 169 2.73 -16.40 -3.03
N THR A 170 1.85 -15.87 -3.83
CA THR A 170 1.82 -16.06 -5.27
C THR A 170 2.63 -14.97 -5.96
N ILE A 171 3.38 -15.37 -6.98
CA ILE A 171 4.05 -14.49 -7.92
C ILE A 171 3.40 -14.71 -9.27
N ASP A 172 2.83 -13.65 -9.86
CA ASP A 172 2.29 -13.65 -11.20
C ASP A 172 3.18 -12.81 -12.12
N VAL A 173 3.67 -13.43 -13.16
CA VAL A 173 4.58 -12.80 -14.13
C VAL A 173 3.89 -12.69 -15.47
N TYR A 174 3.59 -11.48 -15.88
CA TYR A 174 3.11 -11.17 -17.21
C TYR A 174 4.31 -10.97 -18.15
N VAL A 175 4.33 -11.71 -19.25
CA VAL A 175 5.31 -11.58 -20.32
C VAL A 175 4.56 -11.10 -21.59
N PRO A 176 4.88 -9.91 -22.14
CA PRO A 176 4.17 -9.37 -23.29
C PRO A 176 4.35 -10.24 -24.54
N ALA A 177 3.35 -10.30 -25.40
CA ALA A 177 3.37 -11.10 -26.64
C ALA A 177 4.54 -10.74 -27.58
N GLY A 178 5.04 -9.50 -27.50
CA GLY A 178 6.19 -9.02 -28.29
C GLY A 178 7.55 -9.25 -27.63
N TYR A 179 7.64 -9.96 -26.50
CA TYR A 179 8.92 -10.26 -25.88
C TYR A 179 9.77 -11.17 -26.76
N VAL A 180 11.02 -10.78 -27.00
CA VAL A 180 11.98 -11.58 -27.75
C VAL A 180 12.82 -12.39 -26.76
N PRO A 181 12.74 -13.73 -26.76
CA PRO A 181 13.51 -14.57 -25.85
C PRO A 181 15.01 -14.26 -25.89
N GLY A 182 15.61 -14.08 -24.72
CA GLY A 182 17.03 -13.74 -24.58
C GLY A 182 17.36 -12.25 -24.63
N SER A 183 16.44 -11.38 -25.05
CA SER A 183 16.62 -9.93 -24.92
C SER A 183 16.37 -9.48 -23.48
N GLU A 184 17.08 -8.43 -23.07
CA GLU A 184 16.81 -7.80 -21.79
C GLU A 184 15.50 -7.01 -21.86
N ALA A 185 14.56 -7.31 -20.95
CA ALA A 185 13.31 -6.60 -20.85
C ALA A 185 13.29 -5.62 -19.69
N PRO A 186 12.74 -4.41 -19.88
CA PRO A 186 12.33 -3.59 -18.76
C PRO A 186 11.24 -4.30 -17.97
N PHE A 187 11.08 -3.90 -16.70
CA PHE A 187 10.05 -4.53 -15.89
C PHE A 187 9.48 -3.61 -14.81
N ILE A 188 8.30 -3.95 -14.36
CA ILE A 188 7.63 -3.32 -13.23
C ILE A 188 7.30 -4.37 -12.16
N VAL A 189 7.69 -4.12 -10.92
CA VAL A 189 7.32 -4.92 -9.74
C VAL A 189 6.10 -4.28 -9.09
N PHE A 190 5.05 -5.07 -8.88
CA PHE A 190 3.80 -4.61 -8.29
C PHE A 190 3.52 -5.35 -6.97
N GLY A 191 3.62 -4.64 -5.84
CA GLY A 191 3.26 -5.14 -4.51
C GLY A 191 1.75 -5.26 -4.33
N ASP A 192 1.27 -6.21 -3.51
CA ASP A 192 -0.13 -6.66 -3.43
C ASP A 192 -0.69 -7.12 -4.78
N GLY A 193 0.17 -7.38 -5.73
CA GLY A 193 -0.13 -7.49 -7.14
C GLY A 193 -0.41 -8.91 -7.61
N GLY A 194 -0.55 -9.01 -8.93
CA GLY A 194 -0.79 -10.25 -9.65
C GLY A 194 -2.21 -10.39 -10.18
N ALA A 195 -2.47 -11.47 -10.90
CA ALA A 195 -3.75 -11.71 -11.56
C ALA A 195 -4.91 -11.90 -10.59
N THR A 196 -4.62 -12.37 -9.38
CA THR A 196 -5.57 -12.59 -8.29
C THR A 196 -5.37 -11.62 -7.14
N GLY A 197 -4.45 -10.68 -7.28
CA GLY A 197 -4.11 -9.68 -6.28
C GLY A 197 -5.13 -8.55 -6.17
N ALA A 198 -4.76 -7.52 -5.38
CA ALA A 198 -5.55 -6.33 -5.25
C ALA A 198 -5.67 -5.57 -6.58
N TYR A 199 -6.72 -4.73 -6.68
CA TYR A 199 -6.89 -3.89 -7.87
C TYR A 199 -5.65 -2.98 -8.07
N PRO A 200 -5.12 -2.78 -9.31
CA PRO A 200 -5.71 -3.16 -10.59
C PRO A 200 -5.52 -4.63 -11.01
N GLY A 201 -4.74 -5.45 -10.29
CA GLY A 201 -4.65 -6.87 -10.55
C GLY A 201 -4.46 -7.22 -12.03
N ARG A 202 -5.35 -8.06 -12.56
CA ARG A 202 -5.34 -8.46 -13.97
C ARG A 202 -5.55 -7.31 -14.95
N ASP A 203 -6.20 -6.21 -14.54
CA ASP A 203 -6.45 -5.07 -15.42
C ASP A 203 -5.14 -4.39 -15.84
N LEU A 204 -4.12 -4.41 -14.98
CA LEU A 204 -2.77 -3.94 -15.36
C LEU A 204 -2.24 -4.67 -16.60
N PHE A 205 -2.43 -5.98 -16.68
CA PHE A 205 -1.92 -6.77 -17.82
C PHE A 205 -2.67 -6.45 -19.12
N THR A 206 -4.00 -6.25 -19.02
CA THR A 206 -4.82 -5.80 -20.17
C THR A 206 -4.40 -4.40 -20.64
N ILE A 207 -4.14 -3.50 -19.71
CA ILE A 207 -3.66 -2.15 -20.02
C ILE A 207 -2.28 -2.21 -20.70
N LEU A 208 -1.39 -3.06 -20.20
CA LEU A 208 -0.06 -3.24 -20.82
C LEU A 208 -0.15 -3.81 -22.23
N ASP A 209 -1.01 -4.81 -22.49
CA ASP A 209 -1.24 -5.32 -23.83
C ASP A 209 -1.61 -4.18 -24.81
N ASN A 210 -2.57 -3.35 -24.41
CA ASN A 210 -3.05 -2.24 -25.23
C ASN A 210 -1.98 -1.16 -25.43
N LEU A 211 -1.31 -0.73 -24.36
CA LEU A 211 -0.29 0.34 -24.42
C LEU A 211 0.96 -0.10 -25.19
N ILE A 212 1.39 -1.34 -25.05
CA ILE A 212 2.54 -1.91 -25.80
C ILE A 212 2.20 -1.97 -27.28
N GLN A 213 1.01 -2.46 -27.64
CA GLN A 213 0.55 -2.50 -29.04
C GLN A 213 0.48 -1.10 -29.65
N GLN A 214 0.05 -0.11 -28.88
CA GLN A 214 -0.01 1.29 -29.27
C GLN A 214 1.38 1.98 -29.26
N ARG A 215 2.44 1.31 -28.81
CA ARG A 215 3.81 1.83 -28.65
C ARG A 215 3.90 3.04 -27.71
N ARG A 216 3.02 3.12 -26.72
CA ARG A 216 3.00 4.18 -25.72
C ARG A 216 3.90 3.86 -24.53
N VAL A 217 4.15 2.59 -24.29
CA VAL A 217 5.12 2.09 -23.31
C VAL A 217 6.01 1.03 -23.97
N PRO A 218 7.23 0.78 -23.44
CA PRO A 218 8.08 -0.30 -23.97
C PRO A 218 7.46 -1.66 -23.68
N PRO A 219 7.77 -2.69 -24.48
CA PRO A 219 7.46 -4.08 -24.13
C PRO A 219 8.15 -4.42 -22.80
N MET A 220 7.37 -4.60 -21.74
CA MET A 220 7.90 -4.84 -20.40
C MET A 220 7.27 -6.06 -19.73
N ILE A 221 8.02 -6.66 -18.82
CA ILE A 221 7.53 -7.71 -17.94
C ILE A 221 6.88 -7.06 -16.72
N ALA A 222 5.71 -7.55 -16.29
CA ALA A 222 5.10 -7.12 -15.04
C ALA A 222 5.11 -8.27 -14.03
N ILE A 223 5.58 -7.99 -12.83
CA ILE A 223 5.80 -8.98 -11.76
C ILE A 223 4.92 -8.59 -10.58
N GLY A 224 3.79 -9.26 -10.45
CA GLY A 224 2.87 -9.10 -9.33
C GLY A 224 3.27 -10.00 -8.17
N ILE A 225 3.52 -9.40 -7.02
CA ILE A 225 3.94 -10.11 -5.81
C ILE A 225 2.82 -10.01 -4.78
N GLY A 226 2.24 -11.15 -4.41
CA GLY A 226 1.26 -11.22 -3.33
C GLY A 226 1.86 -10.84 -1.98
N ALA A 227 1.08 -10.21 -1.10
CA ALA A 227 1.53 -9.87 0.24
C ALA A 227 1.81 -11.11 1.08
N GLY A 228 2.76 -11.03 2.01
CA GLY A 228 3.05 -12.08 2.97
C GLY A 228 2.05 -12.14 4.15
N GLY A 229 1.21 -11.12 4.32
CA GLY A 229 0.18 -11.02 5.34
C GLY A 229 -1.03 -10.22 4.85
N GLN A 230 -2.11 -10.25 5.63
CA GLN A 230 -3.38 -9.62 5.22
C GLN A 230 -3.56 -8.18 5.71
N ASP A 231 -2.83 -7.79 6.75
CA ASP A 231 -2.98 -6.47 7.39
C ASP A 231 -1.62 -5.79 7.52
N ALA A 232 -1.64 -4.45 7.58
CA ALA A 232 -0.41 -3.66 7.67
C ALA A 232 0.26 -3.85 9.03
N GLN A 233 -0.35 -3.43 10.12
CA GLN A 233 0.28 -3.46 11.43
C GLN A 233 0.37 -4.86 12.03
N GLY A 234 1.56 -5.24 12.48
CA GLY A 234 1.79 -6.52 13.16
C GLY A 234 1.80 -7.75 12.25
N SER A 235 1.60 -7.60 10.95
CA SER A 235 1.65 -8.68 9.97
C SER A 235 2.93 -8.63 9.14
N GLU A 236 3.20 -9.70 8.38
CA GLU A 236 4.31 -9.72 7.43
C GLU A 236 4.19 -8.61 6.38
N ARG A 237 2.97 -8.32 5.90
CA ARG A 237 2.74 -7.22 4.97
C ARG A 237 3.19 -5.87 5.54
N GLY A 238 2.90 -5.60 6.81
CA GLY A 238 3.35 -4.37 7.47
C GLY A 238 4.86 -4.31 7.63
N ARG A 239 5.49 -5.43 8.01
CA ARG A 239 6.94 -5.56 8.11
C ARG A 239 7.65 -5.27 6.78
N GLU A 240 7.06 -5.71 5.66
CA GLU A 240 7.61 -5.54 4.32
C GLU A 240 7.37 -4.14 3.75
N TYR A 241 6.16 -3.61 3.92
CA TYR A 241 5.71 -2.43 3.20
C TYR A 241 5.78 -1.13 3.99
N ASP A 242 5.51 -1.18 5.29
CA ASP A 242 5.45 0.03 6.11
C ASP A 242 6.80 0.38 6.76
N ALA A 243 7.77 -0.54 6.70
CA ALA A 243 9.11 -0.27 7.17
C ALA A 243 9.88 0.61 6.17
N VAL A 244 10.45 1.71 6.67
CA VAL A 244 11.34 2.59 5.87
C VAL A 244 12.75 1.97 5.84
N SER A 245 12.90 0.91 5.06
CA SER A 245 14.15 0.17 4.92
C SER A 245 14.31 -0.42 3.52
N GLY A 246 15.54 -0.74 3.13
CA GLY A 246 15.85 -1.39 1.85
C GLY A 246 15.58 -2.90 1.82
N ALA A 247 15.12 -3.51 2.92
CA ALA A 247 15.01 -4.95 3.03
C ALA A 247 14.08 -5.58 1.97
N TYR A 248 12.94 -4.96 1.69
CA TYR A 248 12.01 -5.48 0.68
C TYR A 248 12.59 -5.42 -0.73
N ALA A 249 13.29 -4.34 -1.08
CA ALA A 249 13.99 -4.25 -2.38
C ALA A 249 15.08 -5.31 -2.51
N GLN A 250 15.84 -5.54 -1.45
CA GLN A 250 16.87 -6.58 -1.42
C GLN A 250 16.28 -7.99 -1.54
N TRP A 251 15.15 -8.25 -0.88
CA TRP A 251 14.44 -9.50 -0.99
C TRP A 251 13.96 -9.74 -2.43
N VAL A 252 13.32 -8.74 -3.04
CA VAL A 252 12.91 -8.83 -4.44
C VAL A 252 14.10 -9.12 -5.35
N GLU A 253 15.20 -8.35 -5.20
CA GLU A 253 16.38 -8.49 -6.06
C GLU A 253 17.07 -9.85 -5.93
N ARG A 254 17.21 -10.36 -4.70
CA ARG A 254 18.03 -11.54 -4.43
C ARG A 254 17.26 -12.85 -4.45
N GLU A 255 15.96 -12.80 -4.11
CA GLU A 255 15.17 -14.02 -3.91
C GLU A 255 14.04 -14.14 -4.93
N VAL A 256 13.39 -13.06 -5.36
CA VAL A 256 12.27 -13.11 -6.29
C VAL A 256 12.70 -13.06 -7.75
N LEU A 257 13.49 -12.05 -8.15
CA LEU A 257 13.85 -11.86 -9.57
C LEU A 257 14.59 -13.06 -10.18
N PRO A 258 15.53 -13.75 -9.49
CA PRO A 258 16.14 -14.95 -10.03
C PRO A 258 15.13 -16.08 -10.31
N LEU A 259 14.13 -16.24 -9.43
CA LEU A 259 13.05 -17.22 -9.63
C LEU A 259 12.15 -16.82 -10.81
N VAL A 260 11.89 -15.52 -10.98
CA VAL A 260 11.15 -15.02 -12.15
C VAL A 260 11.91 -15.38 -13.43
N GLU A 261 13.19 -15.04 -13.54
CA GLU A 261 14.01 -15.35 -14.72
C GLU A 261 14.03 -16.87 -15.02
N GLN A 262 14.15 -17.68 -13.96
CA GLN A 262 14.15 -19.14 -14.08
C GLN A 262 12.80 -19.71 -14.53
N ASN A 263 11.69 -19.25 -13.94
CA ASN A 263 10.36 -19.82 -14.20
C ASN A 263 9.78 -19.40 -15.56
N VAL A 264 10.13 -18.19 -16.05
CA VAL A 264 9.54 -17.68 -17.30
C VAL A 264 10.52 -17.67 -18.47
N GLY A 265 11.80 -17.98 -18.24
CA GLY A 265 12.83 -17.96 -19.28
C GLY A 265 13.08 -16.55 -19.85
N ALA A 266 12.77 -15.51 -19.07
CA ALA A 266 12.98 -14.13 -19.47
C ALA A 266 14.27 -13.57 -18.86
N LYS A 267 14.85 -12.57 -19.53
CA LYS A 267 16.00 -11.83 -19.02
C LYS A 267 15.56 -10.43 -18.60
N LEU A 268 15.72 -10.10 -17.33
CA LEU A 268 15.36 -8.80 -16.77
C LEU A 268 16.53 -7.82 -16.90
N THR A 269 16.24 -6.58 -17.29
CA THR A 269 17.28 -5.57 -17.42
C THR A 269 17.93 -5.24 -16.05
N ARG A 270 19.23 -4.96 -16.08
CA ARG A 270 19.98 -4.46 -14.92
C ARG A 270 20.09 -2.93 -14.91
N ASN A 271 19.61 -2.26 -15.96
CA ASN A 271 19.57 -0.80 -16.01
C ASN A 271 18.46 -0.27 -15.08
N PRO A 272 18.77 0.50 -14.03
CA PRO A 272 17.75 1.00 -13.08
C PRO A 272 16.69 1.90 -13.72
N ASP A 273 17.00 2.58 -14.85
CA ASP A 273 16.03 3.36 -15.61
C ASP A 273 15.01 2.47 -16.36
N GLY A 274 15.30 1.18 -16.55
CA GLY A 274 14.39 0.17 -17.09
C GLY A 274 13.61 -0.60 -16.02
N ARG A 275 13.66 -0.20 -14.77
CA ARG A 275 13.10 -0.92 -13.62
C ARG A 275 12.16 -0.03 -12.84
N ALA A 276 10.92 -0.43 -12.76
CA ALA A 276 9.88 0.30 -12.06
C ALA A 276 9.32 -0.49 -10.88
N THR A 277 8.83 0.24 -9.89
CA THR A 277 8.05 -0.28 -8.77
C THR A 277 6.65 0.33 -8.79
N MET A 278 5.65 -0.45 -8.43
CA MET A 278 4.26 -0.01 -8.34
C MET A 278 3.62 -0.58 -7.08
N GLY A 279 2.67 0.14 -6.54
CA GLY A 279 1.87 -0.33 -5.42
C GLY A 279 0.65 0.53 -5.13
N ILE A 280 -0.14 0.03 -4.21
CA ILE A 280 -1.34 0.69 -3.70
C ILE A 280 -1.27 0.70 -2.17
N SER A 281 -1.74 1.76 -1.52
CA SER A 281 -1.74 1.81 -0.05
C SER A 281 -0.33 1.55 0.51
N SER A 282 -0.17 0.60 1.45
CA SER A 282 1.14 0.24 2.01
C SER A 282 2.14 -0.24 0.95
N SER A 283 1.71 -1.02 -0.05
CA SER A 283 2.62 -1.39 -1.15
C SER A 283 3.02 -0.19 -2.02
N GLY A 284 2.21 0.89 -2.06
CA GLY A 284 2.58 2.16 -2.68
C GLY A 284 3.73 2.86 -1.93
N ALA A 285 3.70 2.86 -0.61
CA ALA A 285 4.83 3.32 0.21
C ALA A 285 6.06 2.43 0.01
N ALA A 286 5.89 1.10 -0.02
CA ALA A 286 6.97 0.16 -0.30
C ALA A 286 7.61 0.40 -1.67
N ALA A 287 6.80 0.67 -2.70
CA ALA A 287 7.28 0.99 -4.04
C ALA A 287 8.21 2.21 -4.04
N PHE A 288 7.86 3.26 -3.32
CA PHE A 288 8.74 4.42 -3.13
C PHE A 288 9.98 4.05 -2.31
N THR A 289 9.80 3.32 -1.20
CA THR A 289 10.90 2.91 -0.31
C THR A 289 11.94 2.04 -1.03
N MET A 290 11.51 1.16 -1.93
CA MET A 290 12.41 0.35 -2.76
C MET A 290 13.35 1.25 -3.59
N ALA A 291 12.79 2.21 -4.30
CA ALA A 291 13.57 3.14 -5.12
C ALA A 291 14.39 4.11 -4.26
N TRP A 292 13.85 4.58 -3.15
CA TRP A 292 14.54 5.47 -2.23
C TRP A 292 15.79 4.83 -1.62
N SER A 293 15.66 3.61 -1.13
CA SER A 293 16.76 2.87 -0.49
C SER A 293 17.78 2.34 -1.50
N HIS A 294 17.32 1.97 -2.70
CA HIS A 294 18.12 1.35 -3.74
C HIS A 294 17.91 2.02 -5.11
N PRO A 295 18.31 3.31 -5.27
CA PRO A 295 18.18 4.02 -6.54
C PRO A 295 19.07 3.44 -7.65
N GLU A 296 20.07 2.65 -7.30
CA GLU A 296 20.86 1.84 -8.23
C GLU A 296 20.11 0.62 -8.78
N LEU A 297 18.98 0.26 -8.16
CA LEU A 297 18.12 -0.84 -8.61
C LEU A 297 16.83 -0.32 -9.28
N TYR A 298 16.20 0.72 -8.73
CA TYR A 298 14.91 1.22 -9.20
C TYR A 298 14.87 2.74 -9.27
N GLN A 299 14.36 3.30 -10.37
CA GLN A 299 14.29 4.75 -10.55
C GLN A 299 12.89 5.26 -10.94
N ARG A 300 11.91 4.37 -11.13
CA ARG A 300 10.55 4.70 -11.55
C ARG A 300 9.55 4.16 -10.55
N VAL A 301 8.72 5.04 -10.02
CA VAL A 301 7.74 4.69 -8.98
C VAL A 301 6.36 5.15 -9.38
N LEU A 302 5.37 4.26 -9.27
CA LEU A 302 3.95 4.55 -9.48
C LEU A 302 3.16 4.07 -8.26
N ALA A 303 2.34 4.95 -7.68
CA ALA A 303 1.57 4.59 -6.49
C ALA A 303 0.18 5.23 -6.46
N TYR A 304 -0.79 4.47 -5.98
CA TYR A 304 -2.14 4.94 -5.71
C TYR A 304 -2.40 4.94 -4.21
N SER A 305 -2.91 6.04 -3.70
CA SER A 305 -3.18 6.21 -2.27
C SER A 305 -2.02 5.71 -1.39
N PRO A 306 -0.74 6.05 -1.70
CA PRO A 306 0.38 5.46 -0.99
C PRO A 306 0.35 5.81 0.48
N THR A 307 0.70 4.85 1.32
CA THR A 307 0.72 5.01 2.78
C THR A 307 1.92 5.86 3.20
N MET A 308 1.92 7.16 2.85
CA MET A 308 2.96 8.12 3.25
C MET A 308 2.74 8.66 4.68
N VAL A 309 1.90 7.96 5.42
CA VAL A 309 1.53 8.21 6.82
C VAL A 309 2.46 7.47 7.79
N ASN A 310 2.30 7.72 9.09
CA ASN A 310 3.03 7.01 10.13
C ASN A 310 2.37 5.66 10.44
N GLN A 311 2.61 4.66 9.61
CA GLN A 311 1.95 3.35 9.70
C GLN A 311 2.74 2.34 10.54
N GLN A 312 4.02 2.57 10.78
CA GLN A 312 4.81 1.67 11.62
C GLN A 312 4.46 1.85 13.11
N TRP A 313 3.55 1.02 13.55
CA TRP A 313 3.12 1.03 14.95
C TRP A 313 2.92 -0.40 15.50
N PRO A 314 3.45 -0.80 16.67
CA PRO A 314 4.31 0.01 17.56
C PRO A 314 5.58 0.43 16.84
N HIS A 315 6.03 1.63 17.15
CA HIS A 315 7.26 2.12 16.58
C HIS A 315 8.45 1.35 17.17
N ASP A 316 9.26 0.78 16.29
CA ASP A 316 10.54 0.21 16.67
C ASP A 316 11.59 1.33 16.67
N THR A 317 12.15 1.64 17.84
CA THR A 317 13.13 2.72 18.00
C THR A 317 14.43 2.49 17.21
N ALA A 318 14.69 1.25 16.78
CA ALA A 318 15.82 0.91 15.93
C ALA A 318 15.54 1.17 14.44
N LEU A 319 14.27 1.40 14.07
CA LEU A 319 13.81 1.61 12.71
C LEU A 319 13.05 2.95 12.61
N ARG A 320 12.88 3.42 11.40
CA ARG A 320 12.04 4.60 11.17
C ARG A 320 10.57 4.31 11.41
N GLY A 321 9.81 5.33 11.81
CA GLY A 321 8.42 5.22 12.23
C GLY A 321 7.42 4.95 11.12
N GLY A 322 7.82 5.06 9.87
CA GLY A 322 6.96 4.87 8.71
C GLY A 322 7.24 5.91 7.64
N ALA A 323 6.47 5.86 6.55
CA ALA A 323 6.70 6.71 5.39
C ALA A 323 6.41 8.21 5.63
N TRP A 324 5.75 8.55 6.72
CA TRP A 324 5.64 9.94 7.17
C TRP A 324 7.01 10.63 7.26
N GLU A 325 8.02 9.91 7.72
CA GLU A 325 9.38 10.44 7.86
C GLU A 325 10.07 10.79 6.54
N TYR A 326 9.51 10.43 5.40
CA TYR A 326 10.03 10.94 4.13
C TYR A 326 9.84 12.45 3.99
N HIS A 327 8.73 12.99 4.49
CA HIS A 327 8.34 14.37 4.19
C HIS A 327 8.23 15.28 5.41
N ALA A 328 8.06 14.75 6.62
CA ALA A 328 7.85 15.55 7.82
C ALA A 328 8.58 14.97 9.04
N ASN A 329 8.74 15.80 10.05
CA ASN A 329 9.26 15.35 11.35
C ASN A 329 8.28 14.34 11.95
N TRP A 330 8.83 13.29 12.53
CA TRP A 330 8.09 12.44 13.42
C TRP A 330 8.47 12.76 14.85
N PRO A 331 7.65 13.50 15.61
CA PRO A 331 7.98 13.89 16.98
C PRO A 331 7.96 12.71 17.95
N GLY A 332 7.55 11.53 17.47
CA GLY A 332 7.19 10.44 18.33
C GLY A 332 5.84 10.70 19.00
N PRO A 333 5.29 9.74 19.70
CA PRO A 333 4.12 9.97 20.53
C PRO A 333 4.48 11.03 21.58
N THR A 334 3.83 12.17 21.53
CA THR A 334 4.00 13.26 22.48
C THR A 334 3.22 12.95 23.76
N GLY A 335 3.73 12.04 24.56
CA GLY A 335 3.19 11.76 25.88
C GLY A 335 4.32 11.68 26.89
N PRO A 336 4.10 12.02 28.14
CA PRO A 336 5.14 12.02 29.17
C PRO A 336 5.74 10.63 29.43
N ASN A 337 5.20 9.56 28.83
CA ASN A 337 5.60 8.18 29.09
C ASN A 337 6.16 7.44 27.88
N LEU A 338 6.26 8.10 26.74
CA LEU A 338 6.83 7.49 25.55
C LEU A 338 8.21 8.12 25.31
N ASN A 339 9.16 7.77 26.18
CA ASN A 339 10.58 7.99 25.94
C ASN A 339 11.03 7.11 24.79
N VAL A 340 10.64 7.48 23.56
CA VAL A 340 11.25 6.95 22.38
C VAL A 340 12.61 7.61 22.27
N ALA A 341 13.62 6.99 22.84
CA ALA A 341 15.00 7.38 22.62
C ALA A 341 15.32 7.08 21.14
N VAL A 342 15.17 8.09 20.32
CA VAL A 342 15.48 8.06 18.89
C VAL A 342 17.00 8.09 18.75
N ASN A 343 17.66 6.96 18.83
CA ASN A 343 19.12 6.89 18.80
C ASN A 343 19.66 5.74 17.93
N VAL A 344 19.08 5.48 16.77
CA VAL A 344 19.78 4.62 15.82
C VAL A 344 20.08 5.41 14.56
N VAL A 345 21.31 5.83 14.49
CA VAL A 345 21.90 6.41 13.29
C VAL A 345 22.55 5.25 12.53
N THR A 346 22.03 4.91 11.38
CA THR A 346 22.88 4.25 10.40
C THR A 346 23.90 5.30 9.89
N PRO A 347 25.18 4.97 9.71
CA PRO A 347 26.23 5.96 9.44
C PRO A 347 26.00 6.84 8.20
N SER A 348 25.00 6.54 7.38
CA SER A 348 24.67 7.24 6.13
C SER A 348 23.32 7.93 6.11
N GLU A 349 22.50 7.82 7.16
CA GLU A 349 21.13 8.36 7.17
C GLU A 349 20.91 9.32 8.33
N ALA A 350 20.02 10.29 8.12
CA ALA A 350 19.60 11.20 9.17
C ALA A 350 18.96 10.41 10.35
N PRO A 351 19.08 10.91 11.59
CA PRO A 351 18.42 10.27 12.74
C PRO A 351 16.93 10.03 12.49
N ALA A 352 16.40 8.92 13.02
CA ALA A 352 14.98 8.67 12.99
C ALA A 352 14.21 9.87 13.55
N GLY A 353 13.02 10.15 13.01
CA GLY A 353 12.28 11.38 13.33
C GLY A 353 12.69 12.62 12.52
N THR A 354 13.81 12.58 11.80
CA THR A 354 14.25 13.65 10.89
C THR A 354 13.74 13.36 9.48
N PRO A 355 13.09 14.33 8.78
CA PRO A 355 12.58 14.11 7.43
C PRO A 355 13.68 13.71 6.46
N LEU A 356 13.50 12.61 5.74
CA LEU A 356 14.52 12.05 4.85
C LEU A 356 14.73 12.88 3.59
N ILE A 357 13.66 13.21 2.86
CA ILE A 357 13.79 13.92 1.58
C ILE A 357 14.41 15.30 1.75
N PRO A 358 13.94 16.15 2.69
CA PRO A 358 14.53 17.46 2.91
C PRO A 358 16.02 17.42 3.28
N ASN A 359 16.46 16.38 3.99
CA ASN A 359 17.80 16.27 4.55
C ASN A 359 18.76 15.38 3.73
N SER A 360 18.31 14.86 2.60
CA SER A 360 19.13 14.02 1.71
C SER A 360 19.43 14.70 0.37
N PRO A 361 20.52 14.37 -0.29
CA PRO A 361 20.74 14.75 -1.69
C PRO A 361 19.61 14.19 -2.57
N PRO A 362 19.22 14.88 -3.65
CA PRO A 362 18.27 14.32 -4.61
C PRO A 362 18.78 13.00 -5.19
N LYS A 363 17.88 12.03 -5.29
CA LYS A 363 18.14 10.72 -5.91
C LYS A 363 17.51 10.68 -7.31
N PRO A 364 18.01 9.87 -8.24
CA PRO A 364 17.52 9.81 -9.62
C PRO A 364 16.19 9.04 -9.72
N ILE A 365 15.20 9.43 -8.95
CA ILE A 365 13.88 8.79 -8.89
C ILE A 365 12.85 9.72 -9.53
N ARG A 366 11.96 9.15 -10.33
CA ARG A 366 10.72 9.81 -10.75
C ARG A 366 9.53 9.15 -10.08
N PHE A 367 8.57 9.96 -9.66
CA PHE A 367 7.46 9.50 -8.85
C PHE A 367 6.11 9.99 -9.39
N TRP A 368 5.27 9.05 -9.86
CA TRP A 368 3.87 9.30 -10.14
C TRP A 368 3.03 8.77 -8.98
N PHE A 369 2.13 9.61 -8.42
CA PHE A 369 1.26 9.17 -7.34
C PHE A 369 -0.06 9.94 -7.32
N GLU A 370 -1.08 9.28 -6.76
CA GLU A 370 -2.44 9.79 -6.68
C GLU A 370 -3.00 9.57 -5.28
N VAL A 371 -3.84 10.49 -4.83
CA VAL A 371 -4.64 10.37 -3.60
C VAL A 371 -6.04 10.98 -3.82
N GLY A 372 -7.06 10.34 -3.24
CA GLY A 372 -8.44 10.84 -3.27
C GLY A 372 -8.73 11.88 -2.19
N ASP A 373 -9.72 12.74 -2.44
CA ASP A 373 -10.23 13.71 -1.45
C ASP A 373 -11.08 13.08 -0.34
N GLN A 374 -11.43 11.78 -0.50
CA GLN A 374 -12.14 10.97 0.48
C GLN A 374 -11.28 9.75 0.90
N ASP A 375 -9.97 9.88 0.86
CA ASP A 375 -9.04 8.84 1.24
C ASP A 375 -9.07 8.59 2.75
N LEU A 376 -8.33 7.58 3.22
CA LEU A 376 -8.30 7.18 4.62
C LEU A 376 -7.84 8.33 5.52
N PHE A 377 -8.61 8.51 6.58
CA PHE A 377 -8.44 9.61 7.49
C PHE A 377 -8.98 9.19 8.86
N TYR A 378 -8.16 9.22 9.87
CA TYR A 378 -8.51 8.83 11.24
C TYR A 378 -9.41 7.60 11.35
N PRO A 379 -9.06 6.46 10.76
CA PRO A 379 -9.93 5.30 10.82
C PRO A 379 -10.07 4.75 12.25
N ASN A 380 -9.25 5.27 13.19
CA ASN A 380 -9.10 4.72 14.52
C ASN A 380 -8.47 5.76 15.46
N PRO A 381 -8.93 5.87 16.72
CA PRO A 381 -8.42 6.84 17.70
C PRO A 381 -6.91 6.76 17.96
N VAL A 382 -6.33 5.57 17.79
CA VAL A 382 -4.88 5.34 17.93
C VAL A 382 -4.10 6.13 16.89
N MET A 383 -4.71 6.38 15.75
CA MET A 383 -4.13 7.05 14.60
C MET A 383 -4.45 8.54 14.53
N ALA A 384 -5.15 9.08 15.52
CA ALA A 384 -5.62 10.48 15.52
C ALA A 384 -4.54 11.47 16.01
N ASP A 385 -3.32 11.28 15.54
CA ASP A 385 -2.17 12.13 15.86
C ASP A 385 -1.84 13.15 14.74
N GLY A 386 -2.67 13.22 13.70
CA GLY A 386 -2.46 14.05 12.52
C GLY A 386 -1.47 13.49 11.51
N MET A 387 -0.88 12.33 11.78
CA MET A 387 0.12 11.69 10.90
C MET A 387 -0.47 10.51 10.09
N HIS A 388 -1.78 10.32 10.14
CA HIS A 388 -2.48 9.21 9.50
C HIS A 388 -3.57 9.65 8.52
N ASP A 389 -3.53 10.90 8.08
CA ASP A 389 -4.35 11.44 7.00
C ASP A 389 -3.60 11.25 5.67
N TRP A 390 -4.10 10.35 4.81
CA TRP A 390 -3.46 10.02 3.54
C TRP A 390 -3.37 11.22 2.60
N ALA A 391 -4.44 12.01 2.48
CA ALA A 391 -4.44 13.18 1.61
C ALA A 391 -3.39 14.20 2.06
N LEU A 392 -3.31 14.46 3.36
CA LEU A 392 -2.34 15.40 3.93
C LEU A 392 -0.89 14.87 3.79
N ALA A 393 -0.67 13.57 4.00
CA ALA A 393 0.63 12.95 3.86
C ALA A 393 1.16 13.01 2.42
N ASP A 394 0.30 12.73 1.44
CA ASP A 394 0.68 12.78 0.03
C ASP A 394 0.87 14.21 -0.49
N GLU A 395 0.10 15.18 0.02
CA GLU A 395 0.37 16.61 -0.21
C GLU A 395 1.72 17.01 0.40
N GLY A 396 2.07 16.47 1.57
CA GLY A 396 3.38 16.65 2.21
C GLY A 396 4.50 16.10 1.33
N MET A 397 4.33 14.90 0.76
CA MET A 397 5.27 14.31 -0.20
C MET A 397 5.43 15.20 -1.43
N ALA A 398 4.34 15.63 -2.06
CA ALA A 398 4.40 16.51 -3.22
C ALA A 398 5.17 17.80 -2.93
N LYS A 399 4.98 18.38 -1.75
CA LYS A 399 5.66 19.60 -1.32
C LYS A 399 7.17 19.42 -1.22
N VAL A 400 7.65 18.33 -0.58
CA VAL A 400 9.09 18.10 -0.42
C VAL A 400 9.75 17.67 -1.71
N LEU A 401 9.07 16.90 -2.56
CA LEU A 401 9.56 16.52 -3.89
C LEU A 401 9.74 17.75 -4.77
N ALA A 402 8.78 18.68 -4.79
CA ALA A 402 8.88 19.95 -5.48
C ALA A 402 10.07 20.77 -4.99
N ALA A 403 10.21 20.93 -3.68
CA ALA A 403 11.29 21.72 -3.07
C ALA A 403 12.70 21.17 -3.39
N LYS A 404 12.80 19.86 -3.61
CA LYS A 404 14.05 19.18 -3.95
C LYS A 404 14.30 19.04 -5.46
N GLY A 405 13.34 19.48 -6.29
CA GLY A 405 13.47 19.41 -7.76
C GLY A 405 13.37 18.00 -8.33
N TYR A 406 12.64 17.11 -7.67
CA TYR A 406 12.37 15.77 -8.21
C TYR A 406 11.46 15.84 -9.43
N ARG A 407 11.60 14.88 -10.31
CA ARG A 407 10.64 14.65 -11.39
C ARG A 407 9.45 13.88 -10.82
N TYR A 408 8.30 14.54 -10.72
CA TYR A 408 7.09 13.89 -10.20
C TYR A 408 5.82 14.44 -10.88
N GLN A 409 4.78 13.62 -10.85
CA GLN A 409 3.42 14.03 -11.16
C GLN A 409 2.52 13.54 -10.02
N PHE A 410 1.93 14.48 -9.30
CA PHE A 410 0.98 14.23 -8.24
C PHE A 410 -0.43 14.58 -8.71
N VAL A 411 -1.35 13.65 -8.53
CA VAL A 411 -2.76 13.77 -8.92
C VAL A 411 -3.63 13.71 -7.68
N PHE A 412 -4.29 14.80 -7.37
CA PHE A 412 -5.32 14.84 -6.33
C PHE A 412 -6.68 14.64 -7.00
N ALA A 413 -7.36 13.55 -6.65
CA ALA A 413 -8.61 13.17 -7.31
C ALA A 413 -9.82 13.57 -6.46
N ARG A 414 -10.71 14.41 -7.02
CA ARG A 414 -11.97 14.77 -6.37
C ARG A 414 -12.96 13.62 -6.46
N ASN A 415 -13.77 13.43 -5.41
CA ASN A 415 -14.76 12.35 -5.29
C ASN A 415 -14.16 10.95 -5.42
N ALA A 416 -12.94 10.79 -4.92
CA ALA A 416 -12.20 9.53 -4.94
C ALA A 416 -11.90 9.08 -3.50
N LYS A 417 -12.04 7.79 -3.26
CA LYS A 417 -11.75 7.12 -2.00
C LYS A 417 -10.39 6.44 -2.03
N HIS A 418 -10.04 5.79 -0.93
CA HIS A 418 -8.82 5.01 -0.85
C HIS A 418 -8.71 3.96 -1.96
N VAL A 419 -7.67 4.07 -2.78
CA VAL A 419 -7.45 3.24 -3.98
C VAL A 419 -8.72 3.17 -4.82
N ASP A 420 -9.25 4.34 -5.18
CA ASP A 420 -10.54 4.46 -5.87
C ASP A 420 -10.50 3.81 -7.26
N ARG A 421 -11.26 2.71 -7.44
CA ARG A 421 -11.22 1.94 -8.69
C ARG A 421 -11.55 2.75 -9.93
N PRO A 422 -12.60 3.60 -9.96
CA PRO A 422 -12.86 4.48 -11.09
C PRO A 422 -11.68 5.40 -11.42
N THR A 423 -11.05 5.99 -10.41
CA THR A 423 -9.90 6.87 -10.58
C THR A 423 -8.69 6.11 -11.13
N VAL A 424 -8.39 4.92 -10.58
CA VAL A 424 -7.31 4.07 -11.12
C VAL A 424 -7.60 3.66 -12.57
N ALA A 425 -8.85 3.26 -12.87
CA ALA A 425 -9.24 2.87 -14.22
C ALA A 425 -9.14 4.03 -15.23
N GLN A 426 -9.37 5.26 -14.79
CA GLN A 426 -9.19 6.45 -15.61
C GLN A 426 -7.72 6.79 -15.84
N THR A 427 -6.90 6.73 -14.80
CA THR A 427 -5.56 7.35 -14.78
C THR A 427 -4.42 6.39 -15.12
N LEU A 428 -4.55 5.10 -14.83
CA LEU A 428 -3.44 4.14 -14.92
C LEU A 428 -2.77 4.06 -16.29
N PRO A 429 -3.49 4.10 -17.44
CA PRO A 429 -2.83 4.12 -18.74
C PRO A 429 -1.91 5.33 -18.93
N SER A 430 -2.39 6.54 -18.59
CA SER A 430 -1.59 7.77 -18.70
C SER A 430 -0.47 7.85 -17.67
N ALA A 431 -0.68 7.29 -16.49
CA ALA A 431 0.34 7.18 -15.44
C ALA A 431 1.50 6.28 -15.86
N LEU A 432 1.20 5.13 -16.46
CA LEU A 432 2.22 4.24 -17.04
C LEU A 432 2.98 4.92 -18.17
N GLU A 433 2.29 5.63 -19.06
CA GLU A 433 2.94 6.37 -20.14
C GLU A 433 3.86 7.48 -19.61
N TRP A 434 3.41 8.24 -18.61
CA TRP A 434 4.25 9.22 -17.92
C TRP A 434 5.46 8.55 -17.25
N LEU A 435 5.24 7.44 -16.58
CA LEU A 435 6.28 6.70 -15.86
C LEU A 435 7.40 6.24 -16.79
N TRP A 436 7.04 5.71 -17.97
CA TRP A 436 7.97 5.14 -18.93
C TRP A 436 8.50 6.14 -19.96
N LYS A 437 8.04 7.38 -19.92
CA LYS A 437 8.54 8.42 -20.83
C LYS A 437 10.03 8.61 -20.71
N GLY A 438 10.74 8.54 -21.84
CA GLY A 438 12.18 8.70 -21.91
C GLY A 438 12.99 7.48 -21.43
N CYS A 439 12.35 6.35 -21.18
CA CYS A 439 13.06 5.10 -20.99
C CYS A 439 13.73 4.69 -22.31
N SER A 440 15.04 4.72 -22.34
CA SER A 440 15.84 4.24 -23.47
C SER A 440 16.43 2.89 -23.10
N ILE A 441 15.77 1.82 -23.54
CA ILE A 441 16.35 0.47 -23.47
C ILE A 441 16.83 0.18 -24.89
N GLN A 442 18.15 0.03 -25.00
CA GLN A 442 18.79 -0.38 -26.22
C GLN A 442 18.70 -1.88 -26.41
#